data_17e495caa3b1c17898fd86424489fadc
#
_entry.id   17e495caa3b1c17898fd86424489fadc
#
_cell.length_a   1.000
_cell.length_b   1.000
_cell.length_c   1.000
_cell.angle_alpha   90.00
_cell.angle_beta   90.00
_cell.angle_gamma   90.00
#
_symmetry.space_group_name_H-M   'P 1'
#
loop_
_entity.id
_entity.type
_entity.pdbx_description
1 polymer ?
#
loop_
_entity_poly.entity_id
_entity_poly.type
_entity_poly.pdbx_seq_one_letter_code
_entity_poly.pdbx_strand_id
1 'polypeptide(L)'
;MYKRQANGVDGHIIADGGCTQPGDISKALGAGAHFVMLGGMLAGHNEGETQLKDGKRYFYGMSSQSAFDTHGARKDGYRGTEGKTVILDDKGPVKDTVEQLLGGLRSTCTYIGARRVKDMPKCAHFVCVNNVINRVFDKYEK
;
A
#
# COMPACT_ATOMS: atom_id res chain seq x y z
N MET A 1 -6.08 14.04 -7.29
CA MET A 1 -7.34 14.75 -7.02
C MET A 1 -7.63 15.80 -8.08
N TYR A 2 -6.77 16.77 -8.31
CA TYR A 2 -6.99 17.84 -9.32
C TYR A 2 -7.30 17.34 -10.74
N LYS A 3 -6.63 16.30 -11.22
CA LYS A 3 -6.85 15.77 -12.58
C LYS A 3 -8.27 15.26 -12.80
N ARG A 4 -8.88 14.61 -11.81
CA ARG A 4 -10.26 14.13 -11.89
C ARG A 4 -11.24 15.30 -11.95
N GLN A 5 -11.10 16.25 -11.04
CA GLN A 5 -11.99 17.42 -10.96
C GLN A 5 -11.86 18.33 -12.19
N ALA A 6 -10.62 18.56 -12.65
CA ALA A 6 -10.37 19.37 -13.83
C ALA A 6 -10.94 18.79 -15.13
N ASN A 7 -11.05 17.46 -15.22
CA ASN A 7 -11.57 16.76 -16.40
C ASN A 7 -13.07 16.40 -16.28
N GLY A 8 -13.76 16.82 -15.21
CA GLY A 8 -15.18 16.52 -15.00
C GLY A 8 -15.51 15.02 -14.90
N VAL A 9 -14.51 14.18 -14.58
CA VAL A 9 -14.71 12.74 -14.48
C VAL A 9 -15.39 12.41 -13.16
N ASP A 10 -16.60 11.89 -13.24
CA ASP A 10 -17.34 11.38 -12.09
C ASP A 10 -16.98 9.90 -11.86
N GLY A 11 -16.00 9.65 -11.02
CA GLY A 11 -15.52 8.31 -10.73
C GLY A 11 -14.72 8.27 -9.44
N HIS A 12 -14.45 7.08 -8.93
CA HIS A 12 -13.58 6.91 -7.78
C HIS A 12 -12.10 6.94 -8.16
N ILE A 13 -11.28 7.42 -7.23
CA ILE A 13 -9.82 7.41 -7.37
C ILE A 13 -9.27 6.27 -6.49
N ILE A 14 -8.46 5.43 -7.09
CA ILE A 14 -7.68 4.40 -6.41
C ILE A 14 -6.22 4.87 -6.40
N ALA A 15 -5.62 5.00 -5.22
CA ALA A 15 -4.19 5.22 -5.10
C ALA A 15 -3.50 3.86 -5.21
N ASP A 16 -2.76 3.65 -6.29
CA ASP A 16 -2.11 2.38 -6.59
C ASP A 16 -0.59 2.49 -6.47
N GLY A 17 -0.04 1.61 -5.64
CA GLY A 17 1.39 1.44 -5.45
C GLY A 17 2.03 2.33 -4.37
N GLY A 18 3.17 1.89 -3.90
CA GLY A 18 4.05 2.65 -3.02
C GLY A 18 3.70 2.70 -1.53
N CYS A 19 2.60 2.09 -1.09
CA CYS A 19 2.28 2.01 0.34
C CYS A 19 3.11 0.92 1.02
N THR A 20 3.93 1.32 1.99
CA THR A 20 4.80 0.43 2.77
C THR A 20 4.50 0.44 4.26
N GLN A 21 3.75 1.44 4.73
CA GLN A 21 3.40 1.61 6.14
C GLN A 21 1.99 2.22 6.28
N PRO A 22 1.33 2.10 7.46
CA PRO A 22 -0.03 2.61 7.66
C PRO A 22 -0.19 4.10 7.35
N GLY A 23 0.84 4.90 7.62
CA GLY A 23 0.85 6.34 7.32
C GLY A 23 0.69 6.67 5.84
N ASP A 24 1.14 5.80 4.94
CA ASP A 24 1.01 6.02 3.49
C ASP A 24 -0.45 5.88 3.05
N ILE A 25 -1.20 4.94 3.64
CA ILE A 25 -2.64 4.79 3.44
C ILE A 25 -3.36 6.06 3.89
N SER A 26 -3.02 6.56 5.07
CA SER A 26 -3.59 7.79 5.62
C SER A 26 -3.31 9.00 4.74
N LYS A 27 -2.11 9.13 4.21
CA LYS A 27 -1.74 10.19 3.26
C LYS A 27 -2.56 10.09 1.97
N ALA A 28 -2.70 8.89 1.40
CA ALA A 28 -3.48 8.69 0.18
C ALA A 28 -4.96 9.08 0.38
N LEU A 29 -5.58 8.62 1.47
CA LEU A 29 -6.97 8.94 1.80
C LEU A 29 -7.15 10.43 2.12
N GLY A 30 -6.24 11.02 2.89
CA GLY A 30 -6.22 12.47 3.17
C GLY A 30 -6.05 13.32 1.91
N ALA A 31 -5.30 12.84 0.93
CA ALA A 31 -5.15 13.49 -0.38
C ALA A 31 -6.38 13.31 -1.30
N GLY A 32 -7.38 12.54 -0.88
CA GLY A 32 -8.66 12.38 -1.58
C GLY A 32 -8.78 11.11 -2.41
N ALA A 33 -7.93 10.11 -2.22
CA ALA A 33 -8.19 8.78 -2.73
C ALA A 33 -9.43 8.18 -2.05
N HIS A 34 -10.23 7.44 -2.80
CA HIS A 34 -11.39 6.71 -2.28
C HIS A 34 -10.98 5.31 -1.83
N PHE A 35 -10.00 4.73 -2.51
CA PHE A 35 -9.45 3.42 -2.25
C PHE A 35 -7.93 3.48 -2.33
N VAL A 36 -7.28 2.52 -1.66
CA VAL A 36 -5.82 2.35 -1.70
C VAL A 36 -5.52 0.90 -2.06
N MET A 37 -4.69 0.71 -3.08
CA MET A 37 -4.22 -0.61 -3.48
C MET A 37 -3.04 -1.04 -2.61
N LEU A 38 -3.17 -2.18 -1.97
CA LEU A 38 -2.14 -2.75 -1.12
C LEU A 38 -1.64 -4.07 -1.71
N GLY A 39 -0.35 -4.19 -1.90
CA GLY A 39 0.31 -5.41 -2.34
C GLY A 39 1.24 -5.96 -1.25
N GLY A 40 2.47 -5.46 -1.20
CA GLY A 40 3.51 -5.94 -0.30
C GLY A 40 3.16 -5.88 1.19
N MET A 41 2.32 -4.96 1.62
CA MET A 41 1.88 -4.88 3.02
C MET A 41 1.07 -6.12 3.44
N LEU A 42 0.26 -6.67 2.53
CA LEU A 42 -0.55 -7.86 2.76
C LEU A 42 0.13 -9.16 2.32
N ALA A 43 1.32 -9.06 1.73
CA ALA A 43 2.09 -10.23 1.34
C ALA A 43 2.75 -10.92 2.54
N GLY A 44 2.89 -12.24 2.46
CA GLY A 44 3.54 -13.03 3.50
C GLY A 44 2.59 -13.60 4.57
N HIS A 45 1.29 -13.41 4.44
CA HIS A 45 0.28 -13.94 5.35
C HIS A 45 -0.26 -15.30 4.93
N ASN A 46 -0.86 -16.00 5.89
CA ASN A 46 -1.41 -17.35 5.71
C ASN A 46 -2.54 -17.41 4.67
N GLU A 47 -3.32 -16.34 4.60
CA GLU A 47 -4.48 -16.22 3.70
C GLU A 47 -4.06 -15.89 2.25
N GLY A 48 -2.79 -15.57 2.02
CA GLY A 48 -2.26 -15.34 0.68
C GLY A 48 -1.94 -16.64 -0.03
N GLU A 49 -2.05 -16.65 -1.37
CA GLU A 49 -1.72 -17.81 -2.22
C GLU A 49 -0.20 -18.08 -2.35
N THR A 50 0.62 -17.39 -1.57
CA THR A 50 2.07 -17.54 -1.64
C THR A 50 2.52 -18.88 -1.08
N GLN A 51 3.34 -19.61 -1.85
CA GLN A 51 3.87 -20.88 -1.40
C GLN A 51 4.86 -20.69 -0.24
N LEU A 52 4.67 -21.47 0.82
CA LEU A 52 5.61 -21.55 1.94
C LEU A 52 6.67 -22.61 1.60
N LYS A 53 7.93 -22.19 1.48
CA LYS A 53 9.11 -23.07 1.33
C LYS A 53 10.14 -22.70 2.38
N ASP A 54 10.57 -23.68 3.16
CA ASP A 54 11.60 -23.52 4.20
C ASP A 54 11.29 -22.37 5.20
N GLY A 55 10.03 -22.19 5.59
CA GLY A 55 9.58 -21.13 6.48
C GLY A 55 9.54 -19.73 5.85
N LYS A 56 9.73 -19.63 4.54
CA LYS A 56 9.71 -18.37 3.79
C LYS A 56 8.63 -18.38 2.72
N ARG A 57 8.04 -17.21 2.46
CA ARG A 57 7.03 -17.01 1.42
C ARG A 57 7.61 -16.26 0.23
N TYR A 58 7.27 -16.72 -0.96
CA TYR A 58 7.71 -16.11 -2.21
C TYR A 58 6.60 -15.20 -2.73
N PHE A 59 6.84 -13.91 -2.70
CA PHE A 59 5.93 -12.90 -3.23
C PHE A 59 6.45 -12.32 -4.53
N TYR A 60 5.57 -12.17 -5.50
CA TYR A 60 5.88 -11.54 -6.76
C TYR A 60 4.77 -10.57 -7.17
N GLY A 61 5.14 -9.42 -7.74
CA GLY A 61 4.17 -8.49 -8.30
C GLY A 61 3.54 -9.03 -9.58
N MET A 62 2.31 -8.65 -9.89
CA MET A 62 1.59 -9.09 -11.09
C MET A 62 2.28 -8.71 -12.41
N SER A 63 3.18 -7.73 -12.38
CA SER A 63 4.00 -7.33 -13.54
C SER A 63 5.36 -8.05 -13.58
N SER A 64 5.58 -9.08 -12.76
CA SER A 64 6.84 -9.83 -12.74
C SER A 64 6.84 -10.97 -13.75
N GLN A 65 8.05 -11.44 -14.14
CA GLN A 65 8.19 -12.63 -14.99
C GLN A 65 7.53 -13.85 -14.34
N SER A 66 7.69 -14.02 -13.03
CA SER A 66 7.08 -15.13 -12.29
C SER A 66 5.55 -15.13 -12.38
N ALA A 67 4.93 -13.94 -12.37
CA ALA A 67 3.48 -13.82 -12.55
C ALA A 67 3.06 -14.23 -13.98
N PHE A 68 3.82 -13.82 -14.98
CA PHE A 68 3.56 -14.19 -16.37
C PHE A 68 3.70 -15.68 -16.61
N ASP A 69 4.71 -16.30 -16.03
CA ASP A 69 4.94 -17.74 -16.14
C ASP A 69 3.84 -18.56 -15.46
N THR A 70 3.31 -18.07 -14.33
CA THR A 70 2.29 -18.76 -13.54
C THR A 70 0.87 -18.58 -14.10
N HIS A 71 0.54 -17.37 -14.55
CA HIS A 71 -0.83 -17.00 -14.95
C HIS A 71 -1.03 -16.92 -16.48
N GLY A 72 -0.03 -17.29 -17.27
CA GLY A 72 -0.14 -17.40 -18.72
C GLY A 72 -0.38 -16.05 -19.41
N ALA A 73 0.46 -15.06 -19.15
CA ALA A 73 0.35 -13.78 -19.82
C ALA A 73 0.50 -13.90 -21.35
N ARG A 74 -0.34 -13.17 -22.08
CA ARG A 74 -0.21 -13.03 -23.53
C ARG A 74 1.16 -12.45 -23.88
N LYS A 75 1.89 -13.11 -24.75
CA LYS A 75 3.18 -12.64 -25.31
C LYS A 75 2.96 -11.57 -26.38
N ASP A 76 2.18 -10.55 -26.08
CA ASP A 76 1.89 -9.49 -27.05
C ASP A 76 2.94 -8.36 -27.07
N GLY A 77 4.00 -8.49 -26.28
CA GLY A 77 5.11 -7.52 -26.25
C GLY A 77 4.76 -6.12 -25.73
N TYR A 78 3.51 -5.90 -25.37
CA TYR A 78 3.03 -4.57 -24.93
C TYR A 78 3.38 -4.26 -23.47
N ARG A 79 3.58 -5.27 -22.63
CA ARG A 79 3.89 -5.10 -21.20
C ARG A 79 5.33 -5.50 -20.90
N GLY A 80 6.08 -4.55 -20.35
CA GLY A 80 7.39 -4.83 -19.76
C GLY A 80 7.25 -5.57 -18.42
N THR A 81 8.25 -6.37 -18.07
CA THR A 81 8.37 -7.00 -16.77
C THR A 81 9.03 -6.03 -15.78
N GLU A 82 8.24 -5.44 -14.88
CA GLU A 82 8.73 -4.46 -13.89
C GLU A 82 8.78 -5.03 -12.47
N GLY A 83 8.09 -6.14 -12.22
CA GLY A 83 7.97 -6.73 -10.89
C GLY A 83 9.17 -7.61 -10.52
N LYS A 84 9.54 -7.55 -9.25
CA LYS A 84 10.56 -8.43 -8.65
C LYS A 84 9.91 -9.52 -7.82
N THR A 85 10.53 -10.69 -7.78
CA THR A 85 10.21 -11.72 -6.78
C THR A 85 10.97 -11.39 -5.50
N VAL A 86 10.25 -11.33 -4.39
CA VAL A 86 10.82 -11.04 -3.07
C VAL A 86 10.53 -12.22 -2.14
N ILE A 87 11.52 -12.59 -1.36
CA ILE A 87 11.38 -13.60 -0.33
C ILE A 87 10.99 -12.88 0.96
N LEU A 88 9.89 -13.30 1.56
CA LEU A 88 9.34 -12.73 2.80
C LEU A 88 9.33 -13.79 3.90
N ASP A 89 9.50 -13.33 5.12
CA ASP A 89 9.22 -14.17 6.28
C ASP A 89 7.71 -14.42 6.39
N ASP A 90 7.36 -15.55 7.00
CA ASP A 90 5.97 -15.86 7.31
C ASP A 90 5.44 -14.89 8.38
N LYS A 91 4.38 -14.16 8.06
CA LYS A 91 3.78 -13.16 8.95
C LYS A 91 2.59 -13.72 9.76
N GLY A 92 2.26 -14.98 9.55
CA GLY A 92 1.08 -15.58 10.19
C GLY A 92 -0.25 -14.99 9.66
N PRO A 93 -1.30 -14.91 10.49
CA PRO A 93 -2.62 -14.45 10.06
C PRO A 93 -2.63 -12.98 9.69
N VAL A 94 -3.37 -12.60 8.63
CA VAL A 94 -3.49 -11.23 8.14
C VAL A 94 -4.20 -10.30 9.13
N LYS A 95 -4.95 -10.85 10.05
CA LYS A 95 -5.75 -10.12 11.05
C LYS A 95 -4.93 -9.06 11.78
N ASP A 96 -3.75 -9.42 12.27
CA ASP A 96 -2.92 -8.54 13.09
C ASP A 96 -2.40 -7.35 12.25
N THR A 97 -2.03 -7.59 11.00
CA THR A 97 -1.66 -6.53 10.08
C THR A 97 -2.83 -5.59 9.79
N VAL A 98 -4.02 -6.13 9.54
CA VAL A 98 -5.23 -5.33 9.31
C VAL A 98 -5.57 -4.47 10.54
N GLU A 99 -5.47 -5.03 11.74
CA GLU A 99 -5.71 -4.28 12.98
C GLU A 99 -4.72 -3.12 13.14
N GLN A 100 -3.44 -3.31 12.81
CA GLN A 100 -2.44 -2.25 12.81
C GLN A 100 -2.73 -1.16 11.78
N LEU A 101 -3.12 -1.54 10.55
CA LEU A 101 -3.50 -0.58 9.50
C LEU A 101 -4.70 0.26 9.93
N LEU A 102 -5.73 -0.37 10.48
CA LEU A 102 -6.92 0.31 11.00
C LEU A 102 -6.58 1.19 12.22
N GLY A 103 -5.68 0.73 13.08
CA GLY A 103 -5.17 1.52 14.21
C GLY A 103 -4.49 2.80 13.76
N GLY A 104 -3.59 2.71 12.79
CA GLY A 104 -2.92 3.87 12.20
C GLY A 104 -3.89 4.86 11.55
N LEU A 105 -4.91 4.35 10.86
CA LEU A 105 -5.95 5.18 10.24
C LEU A 105 -6.81 5.90 11.29
N ARG A 106 -7.22 5.22 12.37
CA ARG A 106 -7.94 5.84 13.50
C ARG A 106 -7.12 6.94 14.16
N SER A 107 -5.84 6.68 14.41
CA SER A 107 -4.92 7.67 14.98
C SER A 107 -4.81 8.90 14.08
N THR A 108 -4.68 8.71 12.79
CA THR A 108 -4.65 9.83 11.83
C THR A 108 -5.94 10.63 11.86
N CYS A 109 -7.10 9.97 11.86
CA CYS A 109 -8.40 10.65 11.98
C CYS A 109 -8.46 11.52 13.25
N THR A 110 -7.96 11.00 14.37
CA THR A 110 -7.90 11.74 15.64
C THR A 110 -7.01 12.99 15.51
N TYR A 111 -5.81 12.84 14.94
CA TYR A 111 -4.86 13.95 14.82
C TYR A 111 -5.35 15.08 13.92
N ILE A 112 -6.06 14.77 12.84
CA ILE A 112 -6.58 15.78 11.92
C ILE A 112 -8.01 16.24 12.25
N GLY A 113 -8.64 15.68 13.30
CA GLY A 113 -10.01 16.02 13.69
C GLY A 113 -11.09 15.46 12.75
N ALA A 114 -10.79 14.45 11.95
CA ALA A 114 -11.76 13.81 11.07
C ALA A 114 -12.59 12.77 11.84
N ARG A 115 -13.91 12.89 11.82
CA ARG A 115 -14.81 11.91 12.47
C ARG A 115 -14.97 10.62 11.66
N ARG A 116 -14.76 10.67 10.36
CA ARG A 116 -14.92 9.56 9.41
C ARG A 116 -13.83 9.65 8.36
N VAL A 117 -13.41 8.51 7.82
CA VAL A 117 -12.40 8.42 6.76
C VAL A 117 -12.75 9.31 5.57
N LYS A 118 -14.02 9.36 5.17
CA LYS A 118 -14.49 10.20 4.05
C LYS A 118 -14.34 11.71 4.29
N ASP A 119 -14.17 12.13 5.53
CA ASP A 119 -13.98 13.53 5.88
C ASP A 119 -12.49 13.92 5.93
N MET A 120 -11.57 12.95 5.89
CA MET A 120 -10.13 13.20 5.94
C MET A 120 -9.64 14.22 4.91
N PRO A 121 -10.08 14.19 3.63
CA PRO A 121 -9.63 15.19 2.65
C PRO A 121 -9.99 16.63 2.98
N LYS A 122 -11.01 16.84 3.81
CA LYS A 122 -11.45 18.17 4.26
C LYS A 122 -10.69 18.66 5.49
N CYS A 123 -10.14 17.72 6.28
CA CYS A 123 -9.48 17.99 7.55
C CYS A 123 -7.94 17.98 7.41
N ALA A 124 -7.41 17.26 6.41
CA ALA A 124 -5.98 17.11 6.21
C ALA A 124 -5.36 18.35 5.55
N HIS A 125 -4.22 18.78 6.09
CA HIS A 125 -3.37 19.79 5.49
C HIS A 125 -2.04 19.15 5.09
N PHE A 126 -1.61 19.40 3.87
CA PHE A 126 -0.35 18.90 3.34
C PHE A 126 0.65 20.05 3.24
N VAL A 127 1.85 19.81 3.75
CA VAL A 127 2.99 20.71 3.60
C VAL A 127 4.07 20.02 2.78
N CYS A 128 4.67 20.76 1.86
CA CYS A 128 5.81 20.27 1.11
C CYS A 128 7.04 20.33 2.03
N VAL A 129 7.71 19.21 2.16
CA VAL A 129 8.96 19.10 2.93
C VAL A 129 10.05 18.56 2.02
N ASN A 130 11.28 19.02 2.25
CA ASN A 130 12.45 18.38 1.66
C ASN A 130 12.61 16.99 2.25
N ASN A 131 13.42 16.12 1.62
CA ASN A 131 13.67 14.74 2.09
C ASN A 131 14.08 14.72 3.57
N VAL A 132 13.10 14.64 4.44
CA VAL A 132 13.31 14.50 5.88
C VAL A 132 13.18 13.02 6.21
N ILE A 133 14.32 12.38 6.44
CA ILE A 133 14.35 11.05 7.02
C ILE A 133 14.21 11.21 8.53
N ASN A 134 13.13 10.66 9.09
CA ASN A 134 12.97 10.64 10.54
C ASN A 134 13.89 9.56 11.12
N ARG A 135 14.99 10.00 11.75
CA ARG A 135 16.00 9.12 12.35
C ARG A 135 15.85 8.99 13.88
N VAL A 136 14.69 9.27 14.40
CA VAL A 136 14.45 9.22 15.86
C VAL A 136 14.73 7.84 16.44
N PHE A 137 14.50 6.79 15.68
CA PHE A 137 14.68 5.40 16.10
C PHE A 137 15.98 4.76 15.63
N ASP A 138 16.82 5.41 14.83
CA ASP A 138 18.09 4.85 14.30
C ASP A 138 19.02 4.34 15.41
N LYS A 139 18.93 4.92 16.63
CA LYS A 139 19.74 4.50 17.79
C LYS A 139 19.26 3.17 18.40
N TYR A 140 18.07 2.70 18.06
CA TYR A 140 17.45 1.51 18.64
C TYR A 140 17.37 0.36 17.63
N GLU A 141 17.61 0.64 16.36
CA GLU A 141 17.76 -0.39 15.33
C GLU A 141 19.18 -0.97 15.41
N LYS A 142 19.29 -2.28 15.76
CA LYS A 142 20.53 -3.04 15.80
C LYS A 142 20.61 -3.96 14.59
#